data_25790eb452cde7e087d7f057e9bd10b0
#
_entry.id   25790eb452cde7e087d7f057e9bd10b0
#
_cell.length_a   1.000
_cell.length_b   1.000
_cell.length_c   1.000
_cell.angle_alpha   90.00
_cell.angle_beta   90.00
_cell.angle_gamma   90.00
#
_symmetry.space_group_name_H-M   'P 1'
#
loop_
_entity.id
_entity.type
_entity.pdbx_description
1 polymer ?
#
loop_
_entity_poly.entity_id
_entity_poly.type
_entity_poly.pdbx_seq_one_letter_code
_entity_poly.pdbx_strand_id
1 'polypeptide(L)'
;MPAFLVHGNPDSSRLWSPVIERLGPYGADVLAADLPGFAAAAPDGFPRTKESYVDWINEQLEALGGDVDLVGHDWGSLLVQRVASTRPDLVRSVACGGAAIDRDYPWHPLAQVWQTRGEGERYMEEELTDEFGISHLVENGVPQEDAEANIWTTPHGKETILALYRSAVEIGEEWQPDLERIEVPAMVIWGRDDPYVPLEFGEALAERMKGELVVLDCGHWWPFERPEETAAALLRHWSAAA
;
A
#
# COMPACT_ATOMS: atom_id res chain seq x y z
N MET A 1 -0.75 -12.28 -18.15
CA MET A 1 -1.92 -11.90 -17.33
C MET A 1 -1.57 -10.60 -16.64
N PRO A 2 -2.46 -9.60 -16.62
CA PRO A 2 -2.13 -8.31 -16.06
C PRO A 2 -1.95 -8.40 -14.55
N ALA A 3 -0.95 -7.66 -14.03
CA ALA A 3 -0.79 -7.42 -12.60
C ALA A 3 -0.90 -5.91 -12.34
N PHE A 4 -1.57 -5.53 -11.24
CA PHE A 4 -1.79 -4.15 -10.84
C PHE A 4 -1.19 -3.92 -9.45
N LEU A 5 -0.20 -3.04 -9.37
CA LEU A 5 0.59 -2.79 -8.16
C LEU A 5 0.24 -1.41 -7.58
N VAL A 6 -0.15 -1.38 -6.32
CA VAL A 6 -0.63 -0.20 -5.59
C VAL A 6 0.35 0.14 -4.47
N HIS A 7 0.93 1.33 -4.54
CA HIS A 7 1.82 1.86 -3.49
C HIS A 7 1.01 2.42 -2.31
N GLY A 8 1.70 2.85 -1.26
CA GLY A 8 1.11 3.51 -0.12
C GLY A 8 1.59 4.93 0.11
N ASN A 9 1.56 5.37 1.34
CA ASN A 9 1.98 6.69 1.78
C ASN A 9 3.43 6.64 2.30
N PRO A 10 4.31 7.53 1.85
CA PRO A 10 4.12 8.65 0.92
C PRO A 10 4.62 8.36 -0.52
N ASP A 11 4.58 7.13 -0.94
CA ASP A 11 5.21 6.61 -2.15
C ASP A 11 4.51 7.00 -3.46
N SER A 12 5.02 6.45 -4.55
CA SER A 12 4.48 6.50 -5.90
C SER A 12 4.71 5.14 -6.59
N SER A 13 4.33 5.01 -7.85
CA SER A 13 4.61 3.83 -8.67
C SER A 13 6.10 3.45 -8.71
N ARG A 14 7.01 4.39 -8.44
CA ARG A 14 8.48 4.18 -8.38
C ARG A 14 8.87 3.11 -7.35
N LEU A 15 8.11 2.96 -6.26
CA LEU A 15 8.27 1.89 -5.26
C LEU A 15 8.46 0.52 -5.90
N TRP A 16 7.75 0.26 -6.96
CA TRP A 16 7.70 -1.05 -7.61
C TRP A 16 8.78 -1.27 -8.66
N SER A 17 9.49 -0.21 -9.09
CA SER A 17 10.49 -0.31 -10.16
C SER A 17 11.53 -1.40 -9.94
N PRO A 18 12.17 -1.53 -8.74
CA PRO A 18 13.17 -2.57 -8.51
C PRO A 18 12.58 -3.99 -8.55
N VAL A 19 11.33 -4.14 -8.13
CA VAL A 19 10.62 -5.43 -8.19
C VAL A 19 10.28 -5.79 -9.64
N ILE A 20 9.71 -4.84 -10.40
CA ILE A 20 9.31 -5.05 -11.81
C ILE A 20 10.51 -5.46 -12.66
N GLU A 21 11.67 -4.85 -12.47
CA GLU A 21 12.91 -5.22 -13.18
C GLU A 21 13.30 -6.69 -12.98
N ARG A 22 12.91 -7.29 -11.83
CA ARG A 22 13.23 -8.66 -11.45
C ARG A 22 12.15 -9.69 -11.83
N LEU A 23 10.98 -9.22 -12.27
CA LEU A 23 9.91 -10.11 -12.75
C LEU A 23 10.22 -10.70 -14.16
N GLY A 24 11.26 -10.23 -14.84
CA GLY A 24 11.64 -10.70 -16.17
C GLY A 24 10.52 -10.50 -17.19
N PRO A 25 10.15 -11.52 -17.98
CA PRO A 25 9.10 -11.38 -19.00
C PRO A 25 7.72 -11.00 -18.44
N TYR A 26 7.42 -11.36 -17.20
CA TYR A 26 6.15 -10.98 -16.52
C TYR A 26 6.04 -9.48 -16.30
N GLY A 27 7.17 -8.77 -16.15
CA GLY A 27 7.19 -7.32 -15.96
C GLY A 27 6.53 -6.52 -17.09
N ALA A 28 6.42 -7.09 -18.29
CA ALA A 28 5.77 -6.43 -19.43
C ALA A 28 4.23 -6.29 -19.26
N ASP A 29 3.62 -7.13 -18.44
CA ASP A 29 2.17 -7.12 -18.18
C ASP A 29 1.84 -6.46 -16.83
N VAL A 30 2.83 -5.83 -16.17
CA VAL A 30 2.66 -5.19 -14.84
C VAL A 30 2.39 -3.71 -15.00
N LEU A 31 1.34 -3.23 -14.34
CA LEU A 31 1.01 -1.82 -14.20
C LEU A 31 1.20 -1.38 -12.74
N ALA A 32 2.21 -0.56 -12.48
CA ALA A 32 2.35 0.13 -11.21
C ALA A 32 1.59 1.46 -11.27
N ALA A 33 0.62 1.63 -10.38
CA ALA A 33 -0.26 2.78 -10.38
C ALA A 33 0.28 3.92 -9.51
N ASP A 34 0.07 5.15 -9.96
CA ASP A 34 0.17 6.33 -9.09
C ASP A 34 -1.22 6.67 -8.55
N LEU A 35 -1.39 6.55 -7.25
CA LEU A 35 -2.63 6.94 -6.60
C LEU A 35 -2.89 8.45 -6.74
N PRO A 36 -4.14 8.89 -7.03
CA PRO A 36 -4.48 10.30 -7.16
C PRO A 36 -4.02 11.14 -5.96
N GLY A 37 -3.23 12.18 -6.19
CA GLY A 37 -2.71 13.06 -5.15
C GLY A 37 -1.34 12.67 -4.59
N PHE A 38 -0.73 11.57 -5.07
CA PHE A 38 0.60 11.14 -4.63
C PHE A 38 1.72 11.53 -5.62
N ALA A 39 1.77 11.03 -6.84
CA ALA A 39 2.78 11.44 -7.82
C ALA A 39 2.51 12.83 -8.44
N ALA A 40 1.24 13.22 -8.48
CA ALA A 40 0.77 14.53 -8.94
C ALA A 40 -0.47 14.94 -8.14
N ALA A 41 -0.88 16.20 -8.29
CA ALA A 41 -2.13 16.66 -7.67
C ALA A 41 -3.32 15.78 -8.08
N ALA A 42 -4.19 15.48 -7.13
CA ALA A 42 -5.41 14.74 -7.42
C ALA A 42 -6.29 15.50 -8.43
N PRO A 43 -7.06 14.78 -9.26
CA PRO A 43 -8.06 15.41 -10.14
C PRO A 43 -9.04 16.29 -9.35
N ASP A 44 -9.55 17.33 -10.00
CA ASP A 44 -10.54 18.22 -9.40
C ASP A 44 -11.75 17.43 -8.88
N GLY A 45 -12.09 17.66 -7.63
CA GLY A 45 -13.23 17.00 -6.98
C GLY A 45 -12.95 15.57 -6.47
N PHE A 46 -11.75 15.03 -6.61
CA PHE A 46 -11.40 13.74 -6.03
C PHE A 46 -11.37 13.84 -4.49
N PRO A 47 -12.19 13.04 -3.75
CA PRO A 47 -12.38 13.26 -2.31
C PRO A 47 -11.19 12.91 -1.43
N ARG A 48 -10.24 12.11 -1.91
CA ARG A 48 -9.07 11.58 -1.18
C ARG A 48 -9.44 10.76 0.07
N THR A 49 -10.62 10.13 0.07
CA THR A 49 -11.02 9.20 1.14
C THR A 49 -10.66 7.77 0.78
N LYS A 50 -10.56 6.89 1.79
CA LYS A 50 -10.28 5.48 1.57
C LYS A 50 -11.26 4.83 0.59
N GLU A 51 -12.54 5.23 0.61
CA GLU A 51 -13.56 4.75 -0.33
C GLU A 51 -13.27 5.20 -1.76
N SER A 52 -12.92 6.49 -1.94
CA SER A 52 -12.65 7.02 -3.28
C SER A 52 -11.43 6.37 -3.94
N TYR A 53 -10.43 5.94 -3.16
CA TYR A 53 -9.31 5.17 -3.68
C TYR A 53 -9.71 3.74 -4.04
N VAL A 54 -10.55 3.09 -3.25
CA VAL A 54 -11.11 1.78 -3.59
C VAL A 54 -11.91 1.85 -4.89
N ASP A 55 -12.77 2.86 -5.04
CA ASP A 55 -13.55 3.06 -6.26
C ASP A 55 -12.64 3.31 -7.46
N TRP A 56 -11.62 4.14 -7.31
CA TRP A 56 -10.63 4.39 -8.36
C TRP A 56 -9.90 3.11 -8.78
N ILE A 57 -9.46 2.27 -7.83
CA ILE A 57 -8.82 0.99 -8.14
C ILE A 57 -9.80 0.07 -8.88
N ASN A 58 -11.05 -0.03 -8.44
CA ASN A 58 -12.07 -0.82 -9.13
C ASN A 58 -12.22 -0.40 -10.60
N GLU A 59 -12.27 0.91 -10.88
CA GLU A 59 -12.33 1.44 -12.24
C GLU A 59 -11.10 1.03 -13.08
N GLN A 60 -9.88 1.05 -12.49
CA GLN A 60 -8.69 0.60 -13.20
C GLN A 60 -8.75 -0.91 -13.51
N LEU A 61 -9.16 -1.74 -12.55
CA LEU A 61 -9.28 -3.18 -12.77
C LEU A 61 -10.37 -3.54 -13.80
N GLU A 62 -11.49 -2.82 -13.82
CA GLU A 62 -12.54 -2.96 -14.84
C GLU A 62 -12.00 -2.58 -16.23
N ALA A 63 -11.20 -1.51 -16.34
CA ALA A 63 -10.57 -1.11 -17.58
C ALA A 63 -9.56 -2.14 -18.11
N LEU A 64 -8.92 -2.91 -17.21
CA LEU A 64 -8.05 -4.04 -17.56
C LEU A 64 -8.82 -5.31 -17.94
N GLY A 65 -10.13 -5.35 -17.74
CA GLY A 65 -11.00 -6.49 -18.04
C GLY A 65 -11.19 -7.47 -16.89
N GLY A 66 -10.72 -7.14 -15.69
CA GLY A 66 -10.73 -8.04 -14.52
C GLY A 66 -9.70 -9.18 -14.62
N ASP A 67 -9.82 -10.16 -13.72
CA ASP A 67 -8.90 -11.31 -13.63
C ASP A 67 -7.44 -10.88 -13.44
N VAL A 68 -7.21 -9.91 -12.54
CA VAL A 68 -5.96 -9.21 -12.31
C VAL A 68 -5.25 -9.74 -11.06
N ASP A 69 -3.93 -9.90 -11.12
CA ASP A 69 -3.09 -10.09 -9.93
C ASP A 69 -2.91 -8.74 -9.23
N LEU A 70 -3.52 -8.61 -8.07
CA LEU A 70 -3.55 -7.35 -7.33
C LEU A 70 -2.48 -7.35 -6.23
N VAL A 71 -1.62 -6.33 -6.19
CA VAL A 71 -0.54 -6.22 -5.19
C VAL A 71 -0.61 -4.87 -4.50
N GLY A 72 -0.45 -4.84 -3.16
CA GLY A 72 -0.48 -3.60 -2.40
C GLY A 72 0.59 -3.53 -1.31
N HIS A 73 1.15 -2.34 -1.11
CA HIS A 73 2.08 -2.02 -0.02
C HIS A 73 1.55 -0.86 0.81
N ASP A 74 1.67 -0.91 2.13
CA ASP A 74 1.24 0.13 3.08
C ASP A 74 -0.24 0.51 2.86
N TRP A 75 -0.60 1.76 2.56
CA TRP A 75 -1.98 2.12 2.20
C TRP A 75 -2.51 1.29 1.02
N GLY A 76 -1.66 1.01 0.04
CA GLY A 76 -2.03 0.10 -1.04
C GLY A 76 -2.44 -1.28 -0.53
N SER A 77 -1.80 -1.78 0.54
CA SER A 77 -2.19 -3.03 1.20
C SER A 77 -3.62 -2.97 1.74
N LEU A 78 -3.98 -1.90 2.45
CA LEU A 78 -5.35 -1.72 2.97
C LEU A 78 -6.39 -1.65 1.83
N LEU A 79 -6.07 -0.91 0.78
CA LEU A 79 -6.97 -0.74 -0.37
C LEU A 79 -7.19 -2.05 -1.14
N VAL A 80 -6.12 -2.82 -1.40
CA VAL A 80 -6.26 -4.09 -2.15
C VAL A 80 -6.96 -5.18 -1.32
N GLN A 81 -6.79 -5.19 0.02
CA GLN A 81 -7.58 -6.04 0.91
C GLN A 81 -9.08 -5.72 0.76
N ARG A 82 -9.44 -4.43 0.73
CA ARG A 82 -10.82 -4.01 0.54
C ARG A 82 -11.37 -4.39 -0.82
N VAL A 83 -10.62 -4.15 -1.90
CA VAL A 83 -11.01 -4.55 -3.25
C VAL A 83 -11.21 -6.05 -3.34
N ALA A 84 -10.27 -6.86 -2.89
CA ALA A 84 -10.37 -8.33 -2.94
C ALA A 84 -11.57 -8.87 -2.14
N SER A 85 -11.97 -8.19 -1.03
CA SER A 85 -13.11 -8.58 -0.22
C SER A 85 -14.48 -8.17 -0.81
N THR A 86 -14.52 -7.11 -1.62
CA THR A 86 -15.77 -6.53 -2.14
C THR A 86 -15.99 -6.75 -3.63
N ARG A 87 -14.91 -6.92 -4.40
CA ARG A 87 -14.91 -7.14 -5.85
C ARG A 87 -14.03 -8.34 -6.25
N PRO A 88 -14.25 -9.54 -5.65
CA PRO A 88 -13.48 -10.74 -6.01
C PRO A 88 -13.63 -11.12 -7.49
N ASP A 89 -14.68 -10.63 -8.16
CA ASP A 89 -14.91 -10.78 -9.60
C ASP A 89 -13.84 -10.11 -10.49
N LEU A 90 -13.10 -9.13 -9.96
CA LEU A 90 -12.03 -8.43 -10.68
C LEU A 90 -10.63 -8.98 -10.37
N VAL A 91 -10.50 -9.78 -9.30
CA VAL A 91 -9.20 -10.17 -8.75
C VAL A 91 -8.95 -11.65 -8.95
N ARG A 92 -7.83 -12.01 -9.57
CA ARG A 92 -7.35 -13.39 -9.73
C ARG A 92 -6.60 -13.87 -8.51
N SER A 93 -5.72 -13.04 -7.98
CA SER A 93 -4.98 -13.25 -6.75
C SER A 93 -4.68 -11.93 -6.07
N VAL A 94 -4.43 -11.95 -4.75
CA VAL A 94 -4.04 -10.76 -4.00
C VAL A 94 -2.78 -11.00 -3.20
N ALA A 95 -1.82 -10.07 -3.28
CA ALA A 95 -0.64 -10.01 -2.42
C ALA A 95 -0.57 -8.64 -1.74
N CYS A 96 -0.36 -8.60 -0.42
CA CYS A 96 -0.36 -7.34 0.30
C CYS A 96 0.58 -7.37 1.51
N GLY A 97 0.98 -6.19 2.01
CA GLY A 97 1.82 -6.12 3.22
C GLY A 97 2.22 -4.70 3.61
N GLY A 98 2.84 -4.59 4.79
CA GLY A 98 3.21 -3.31 5.41
C GLY A 98 2.03 -2.57 6.06
N ALA A 99 0.78 -3.04 5.87
CA ALA A 99 -0.39 -2.61 6.64
C ALA A 99 -1.49 -3.67 6.59
N ALA A 100 -2.24 -3.76 7.68
CA ALA A 100 -3.36 -4.70 7.85
C ALA A 100 -4.62 -3.96 8.28
N ILE A 101 -5.76 -4.38 7.74
CA ILE A 101 -7.07 -3.97 8.26
C ILE A 101 -7.31 -4.78 9.52
N ASP A 102 -7.09 -4.17 10.66
CA ASP A 102 -7.28 -4.80 11.97
C ASP A 102 -7.83 -3.80 13.00
N ARG A 103 -8.88 -4.20 13.73
CA ARG A 103 -9.51 -3.35 14.74
C ARG A 103 -8.64 -3.12 15.97
N ASP A 104 -7.73 -4.04 16.23
CA ASP A 104 -6.84 -3.99 17.39
C ASP A 104 -5.54 -3.23 17.07
N TYR A 105 -5.33 -2.81 15.81
CA TYR A 105 -4.19 -1.98 15.42
C TYR A 105 -4.43 -0.51 15.81
N PRO A 106 -3.63 0.03 16.75
CA PRO A 106 -3.90 1.34 17.35
C PRO A 106 -3.44 2.53 16.49
N TRP A 107 -3.12 2.34 15.22
CA TRP A 107 -2.41 3.30 14.39
C TRP A 107 -1.08 3.77 15.00
N HIS A 108 -0.04 3.89 14.24
CA HIS A 108 1.25 4.40 14.71
C HIS A 108 1.14 5.90 15.12
N PRO A 109 2.02 6.39 16.02
CA PRO A 109 1.87 7.74 16.61
C PRO A 109 1.74 8.86 15.58
N LEU A 110 2.49 8.81 14.48
CA LEU A 110 2.43 9.83 13.43
C LEU A 110 1.08 9.83 12.70
N ALA A 111 0.49 8.65 12.45
CA ALA A 111 -0.85 8.55 11.88
C ALA A 111 -1.91 9.20 12.79
N GLN A 112 -1.81 9.00 14.11
CA GLN A 112 -2.71 9.61 15.08
C GLN A 112 -2.62 11.15 15.07
N VAL A 113 -1.41 11.71 14.89
CA VAL A 113 -1.22 13.16 14.70
C VAL A 113 -1.94 13.62 13.43
N TRP A 114 -1.78 12.93 12.30
CA TRP A 114 -2.44 13.30 11.04
C TRP A 114 -3.96 13.18 11.08
N GLN A 115 -4.49 12.22 11.82
CA GLN A 115 -5.92 12.05 12.05
C GLN A 115 -6.52 13.17 12.90
N THR A 116 -5.72 13.77 13.81
CA THR A 116 -6.17 14.81 14.71
C THR A 116 -6.21 16.19 14.03
N ARG A 117 -7.41 16.80 13.94
CA ARG A 117 -7.58 18.13 13.35
C ARG A 117 -6.83 19.19 14.17
N GLY A 118 -6.15 20.09 13.48
CA GLY A 118 -5.29 21.11 14.06
C GLY A 118 -3.87 20.62 14.34
N GLU A 119 -3.68 19.43 14.89
CA GLU A 119 -2.36 18.84 15.10
C GLU A 119 -1.72 18.39 13.78
N GLY A 120 -2.49 17.71 12.93
CA GLY A 120 -2.03 17.30 11.61
C GLY A 120 -1.61 18.47 10.75
N GLU A 121 -2.40 19.54 10.68
CA GLU A 121 -2.05 20.77 9.97
C GLU A 121 -0.77 21.39 10.52
N ARG A 122 -0.67 21.53 11.84
CA ARG A 122 0.53 22.06 12.49
C ARG A 122 1.78 21.23 12.16
N TYR A 123 1.67 19.90 12.25
CA TYR A 123 2.78 18.99 11.88
C TYR A 123 3.22 19.21 10.43
N MET A 124 2.25 19.27 9.49
CA MET A 124 2.51 19.47 8.07
C MET A 124 3.18 20.84 7.77
N GLU A 125 2.88 21.86 8.54
CA GLU A 125 3.42 23.22 8.36
C GLU A 125 4.76 23.43 9.05
N GLU A 126 4.93 22.91 10.27
CA GLU A 126 6.04 23.25 11.16
C GLU A 126 7.13 22.17 11.21
N GLU A 127 6.74 20.88 11.12
CA GLU A 127 7.65 19.76 11.37
C GLU A 127 8.05 19.02 10.08
N LEU A 128 7.13 18.85 9.13
CA LEU A 128 7.41 18.15 7.87
C LEU A 128 8.07 19.07 6.85
N THR A 129 9.41 19.20 6.95
CA THR A 129 10.27 19.88 5.98
C THR A 129 10.82 18.90 4.94
N ASP A 130 11.31 19.40 3.80
CA ASP A 130 11.95 18.57 2.76
C ASP A 130 13.14 17.80 3.35
N GLU A 131 14.00 18.46 4.13
CA GLU A 131 15.16 17.83 4.76
C GLU A 131 14.75 16.68 5.70
N PHE A 132 13.75 16.92 6.55
CA PHE A 132 13.24 15.90 7.45
C PHE A 132 12.60 14.73 6.67
N GLY A 133 11.74 15.02 5.69
CA GLY A 133 11.04 14.01 4.91
C GLY A 133 12.02 13.10 4.16
N ILE A 134 13.01 13.68 3.46
CA ILE A 134 14.03 12.91 2.73
C ILE A 134 14.87 12.08 3.69
N SER A 135 15.39 12.69 4.78
CA SER A 135 16.22 11.98 5.76
C SER A 135 15.47 10.79 6.37
N HIS A 136 14.21 11.01 6.77
CA HIS A 136 13.37 9.96 7.34
C HIS A 136 13.17 8.78 6.40
N LEU A 137 12.89 9.03 5.12
CA LEU A 137 12.71 7.97 4.13
C LEU A 137 14.00 7.19 3.90
N VAL A 138 15.13 7.89 3.75
CA VAL A 138 16.45 7.26 3.54
C VAL A 138 16.86 6.41 4.73
N GLU A 139 16.68 6.90 5.95
CA GLU A 139 16.99 6.16 7.19
C GLU A 139 16.14 4.88 7.33
N ASN A 140 14.99 4.83 6.68
CA ASN A 140 14.09 3.68 6.67
C ASN A 140 14.20 2.80 5.39
N GLY A 141 15.26 2.97 4.59
CA GLY A 141 15.57 2.05 3.50
C GLY A 141 15.09 2.49 2.10
N VAL A 142 14.49 3.67 1.97
CA VAL A 142 14.15 4.23 0.65
C VAL A 142 15.40 4.77 -0.02
N PRO A 143 15.68 4.46 -1.30
CA PRO A 143 16.82 5.03 -2.01
C PRO A 143 16.76 6.56 -2.07
N GLN A 144 17.93 7.22 -2.00
CA GLN A 144 18.04 8.68 -1.97
C GLN A 144 17.28 9.36 -3.11
N GLU A 145 17.40 8.84 -4.34
CA GLU A 145 16.73 9.40 -5.51
C GLU A 145 15.20 9.31 -5.40
N ASP A 146 14.68 8.22 -4.83
CA ASP A 146 13.24 8.02 -4.64
C ASP A 146 12.71 8.86 -3.48
N ALA A 147 13.49 9.02 -2.41
CA ALA A 147 13.17 9.92 -1.32
C ALA A 147 13.09 11.39 -1.78
N GLU A 148 14.03 11.85 -2.63
CA GLU A 148 14.03 13.20 -3.20
C GLU A 148 12.87 13.41 -4.21
N ALA A 149 12.45 12.36 -4.91
CA ALA A 149 11.32 12.42 -5.85
C ALA A 149 9.96 12.33 -5.16
N ASN A 150 9.94 12.09 -3.86
CA ASN A 150 8.72 11.90 -3.08
C ASN A 150 7.96 13.23 -2.92
N ILE A 151 6.62 13.15 -2.92
CA ILE A 151 5.74 14.33 -2.84
C ILE A 151 5.32 14.66 -1.40
N TRP A 152 5.82 13.96 -0.42
CA TRP A 152 5.37 14.05 0.97
C TRP A 152 5.29 15.49 1.49
N THR A 153 6.27 16.31 1.15
CA THR A 153 6.36 17.70 1.59
C THR A 153 5.62 18.70 0.69
N THR A 154 5.11 18.27 -0.45
CA THR A 154 4.35 19.14 -1.35
C THR A 154 2.99 19.52 -0.77
N PRO A 155 2.43 20.71 -1.11
CA PRO A 155 1.11 21.10 -0.60
C PRO A 155 0.00 20.09 -0.89
N HIS A 156 -0.04 19.54 -2.11
CA HIS A 156 -1.06 18.54 -2.47
C HIS A 156 -0.83 17.19 -1.79
N GLY A 157 0.42 16.78 -1.56
CA GLY A 157 0.77 15.58 -0.80
C GLY A 157 0.30 15.71 0.66
N LYS A 158 0.58 16.84 1.31
CA LYS A 158 0.14 17.14 2.68
C LYS A 158 -1.38 17.08 2.82
N GLU A 159 -2.12 17.70 1.89
CA GLU A 159 -3.59 17.61 1.86
C GLU A 159 -4.09 16.17 1.69
N THR A 160 -3.47 15.43 0.77
CA THR A 160 -3.83 14.04 0.47
C THR A 160 -3.67 13.14 1.69
N ILE A 161 -2.53 13.24 2.37
CA ILE A 161 -2.23 12.45 3.57
C ILE A 161 -3.26 12.74 4.66
N LEU A 162 -3.50 14.03 4.97
CA LEU A 162 -4.46 14.39 6.01
C LEU A 162 -5.88 13.90 5.69
N ALA A 163 -6.33 14.04 4.44
CA ALA A 163 -7.66 13.61 4.03
C ALA A 163 -7.81 12.08 4.12
N LEU A 164 -6.82 11.35 3.61
CA LEU A 164 -6.81 9.90 3.58
C LEU A 164 -6.82 9.31 5.00
N TYR A 165 -5.89 9.73 5.87
CA TYR A 165 -5.81 9.21 7.24
C TYR A 165 -7.05 9.55 8.08
N ARG A 166 -7.64 10.72 7.89
CA ARG A 166 -8.89 11.12 8.57
C ARG A 166 -10.12 10.35 8.13
N SER A 167 -10.12 9.85 6.91
CA SER A 167 -11.21 8.99 6.41
C SER A 167 -11.17 7.57 6.99
N ALA A 168 -10.07 7.20 7.67
CA ALA A 168 -9.78 5.82 8.04
C ALA A 168 -9.55 5.59 9.55
N VAL A 169 -9.99 6.52 10.38
CA VAL A 169 -9.79 6.41 11.85
C VAL A 169 -10.30 5.08 12.40
N GLU A 170 -11.42 4.60 11.88
CA GLU A 170 -12.09 3.36 12.31
C GLU A 170 -12.05 2.25 11.23
N ILE A 171 -11.06 2.28 10.34
CA ILE A 171 -10.99 1.35 9.19
C ILE A 171 -11.03 -0.13 9.62
N GLY A 172 -10.42 -0.47 10.75
CA GLY A 172 -10.45 -1.80 11.31
C GLY A 172 -11.87 -2.26 11.64
N GLU A 173 -12.63 -1.46 12.35
CA GLU A 173 -14.03 -1.76 12.68
C GLU A 173 -14.92 -1.85 11.44
N GLU A 174 -14.70 -0.96 10.46
CA GLU A 174 -15.53 -0.86 9.27
C GLU A 174 -15.25 -1.98 8.25
N TRP A 175 -13.97 -2.35 8.03
CA TRP A 175 -13.59 -3.19 6.89
C TRP A 175 -13.15 -4.61 7.27
N GLN A 176 -12.67 -4.84 8.49
CA GLN A 176 -12.21 -6.17 8.93
C GLN A 176 -13.26 -7.29 8.79
N PRO A 177 -14.57 -7.04 9.09
CA PRO A 177 -15.56 -8.11 8.94
C PRO A 177 -15.70 -8.66 7.52
N ASP A 178 -15.30 -7.89 6.51
CA ASP A 178 -15.41 -8.30 5.11
C ASP A 178 -14.19 -9.11 4.63
N LEU A 179 -13.06 -9.12 5.35
CA LEU A 179 -11.85 -9.83 4.95
C LEU A 179 -12.07 -11.35 4.82
N GLU A 180 -12.99 -11.92 5.58
CA GLU A 180 -13.35 -13.34 5.48
C GLU A 180 -14.01 -13.71 4.13
N ARG A 181 -14.42 -12.70 3.34
CA ARG A 181 -14.97 -12.87 1.98
C ARG A 181 -13.90 -12.99 0.90
N ILE A 182 -12.64 -12.84 1.25
CA ILE A 182 -11.54 -13.04 0.30
C ILE A 182 -11.41 -14.55 0.06
N GLU A 183 -11.81 -14.98 -1.13
CA GLU A 183 -11.77 -16.38 -1.57
C GLU A 183 -10.69 -16.62 -2.63
N VAL A 184 -10.12 -15.56 -3.19
CA VAL A 184 -9.03 -15.65 -4.15
C VAL A 184 -7.72 -16.04 -3.46
N PRO A 185 -6.76 -16.68 -4.17
CA PRO A 185 -5.44 -16.96 -3.63
C PRO A 185 -4.82 -15.70 -3.02
N ALA A 186 -4.35 -15.79 -1.77
CA ALA A 186 -3.85 -14.66 -1.01
C ALA A 186 -2.41 -14.88 -0.53
N MET A 187 -1.61 -13.82 -0.51
CA MET A 187 -0.27 -13.80 0.07
C MET A 187 -0.06 -12.52 0.87
N VAL A 188 0.58 -12.65 2.02
CA VAL A 188 1.01 -11.52 2.85
C VAL A 188 2.54 -11.46 2.85
N ILE A 189 3.11 -10.29 2.50
CA ILE A 189 4.55 -10.05 2.52
C ILE A 189 4.85 -9.01 3.61
N TRP A 190 5.77 -9.32 4.52
CA TRP A 190 6.03 -8.44 5.66
C TRP A 190 7.50 -8.30 5.98
N GLY A 191 7.93 -7.06 6.25
CA GLY A 191 9.24 -6.80 6.85
C GLY A 191 9.24 -7.20 8.33
N ARG A 192 10.23 -8.00 8.74
CA ARG A 192 10.35 -8.46 10.15
C ARG A 192 10.48 -7.31 11.13
N ASP A 193 11.20 -6.29 10.73
CA ASP A 193 11.56 -5.14 11.55
C ASP A 193 10.77 -3.86 11.17
N ASP A 194 9.54 -4.04 10.65
CA ASP A 194 8.66 -2.93 10.30
C ASP A 194 8.40 -2.03 11.53
N PRO A 195 8.83 -0.75 11.50
CA PRO A 195 8.71 0.14 12.66
C PRO A 195 7.30 0.72 12.84
N TYR A 196 6.42 0.58 11.84
CA TYR A 196 5.07 1.16 11.86
C TYR A 196 4.03 0.13 12.23
N VAL A 197 4.07 -1.04 11.58
CA VAL A 197 3.08 -2.09 11.80
C VAL A 197 3.79 -3.39 12.20
N PRO A 198 3.73 -3.80 13.47
CA PRO A 198 4.38 -5.01 13.97
C PRO A 198 3.99 -6.26 13.18
N LEU A 199 4.94 -7.21 13.04
CA LEU A 199 4.77 -8.45 12.29
C LEU A 199 3.53 -9.26 12.72
N GLU A 200 3.13 -9.18 13.97
CA GLU A 200 1.94 -9.87 14.50
C GLU A 200 0.66 -9.54 13.74
N PHE A 201 0.54 -8.30 13.21
CA PHE A 201 -0.60 -7.92 12.37
C PHE A 201 -0.53 -8.55 10.97
N GLY A 202 0.69 -8.76 10.44
CA GLY A 202 0.90 -9.51 9.21
C GLY A 202 0.56 -11.00 9.38
N GLU A 203 0.92 -11.59 10.50
CA GLU A 203 0.57 -12.98 10.88
C GLU A 203 -0.96 -13.15 10.99
N ALA A 204 -1.62 -12.24 11.72
CA ALA A 204 -3.07 -12.25 11.87
C ALA A 204 -3.80 -12.03 10.54
N LEU A 205 -3.27 -11.15 9.67
CA LEU A 205 -3.82 -10.92 8.34
C LEU A 205 -3.72 -12.18 7.47
N ALA A 206 -2.55 -12.83 7.44
CA ALA A 206 -2.34 -14.05 6.67
C ALA A 206 -3.28 -15.19 7.11
N GLU A 207 -3.49 -15.35 8.42
CA GLU A 207 -4.44 -16.32 8.96
C GLU A 207 -5.88 -15.99 8.50
N ARG A 208 -6.29 -14.72 8.59
CA ARG A 208 -7.64 -14.26 8.24
C ARG A 208 -7.93 -14.39 6.75
N MET A 209 -6.97 -14.07 5.89
CA MET A 209 -7.06 -14.24 4.44
C MET A 209 -6.82 -15.69 4.00
N LYS A 210 -6.43 -16.60 4.90
CA LYS A 210 -6.01 -17.99 4.60
C LYS A 210 -4.88 -18.03 3.56
N GLY A 211 -4.00 -17.02 3.62
CA GLY A 211 -2.92 -16.79 2.67
C GLY A 211 -1.56 -17.28 3.14
N GLU A 212 -0.61 -17.37 2.21
CA GLU A 212 0.81 -17.59 2.53
C GLU A 212 1.39 -16.34 3.21
N LEU A 213 2.16 -16.51 4.30
CA LEU A 213 2.95 -15.44 4.90
C LEU A 213 4.42 -15.55 4.44
N VAL A 214 4.94 -14.48 3.88
CA VAL A 214 6.36 -14.33 3.51
C VAL A 214 6.97 -13.23 4.39
N VAL A 215 7.85 -13.62 5.30
CA VAL A 215 8.57 -12.69 6.17
C VAL A 215 9.95 -12.42 5.61
N LEU A 216 10.26 -11.14 5.40
CA LEU A 216 11.53 -10.66 4.87
C LEU A 216 12.37 -10.00 5.99
N ASP A 217 13.68 -10.20 5.97
CA ASP A 217 14.61 -9.59 6.93
C ASP A 217 14.92 -8.14 6.53
N CYS A 218 13.94 -7.25 6.71
CA CYS A 218 13.98 -5.85 6.37
C CYS A 218 12.95 -5.05 7.19
N GLY A 219 12.93 -3.72 6.97
CA GLY A 219 11.94 -2.80 7.52
C GLY A 219 10.65 -2.75 6.72
N HIS A 220 10.04 -1.55 6.71
CA HIS A 220 8.75 -1.30 6.10
C HIS A 220 8.78 -1.35 4.57
N TRP A 221 9.81 -0.78 3.94
CA TRP A 221 9.92 -0.64 2.49
C TRP A 221 10.48 -1.89 1.82
N TRP A 222 9.92 -3.06 2.10
CA TRP A 222 10.34 -4.34 1.53
C TRP A 222 10.43 -4.36 -0.01
N PRO A 223 9.67 -3.57 -0.81
CA PRO A 223 9.88 -3.53 -2.25
C PRO A 223 11.23 -2.93 -2.66
N PHE A 224 11.76 -1.96 -1.89
CA PHE A 224 13.09 -1.40 -2.10
C PHE A 224 14.19 -2.24 -1.45
N GLU A 225 13.96 -2.73 -0.23
CA GLU A 225 14.99 -3.40 0.57
C GLU A 225 15.25 -4.85 0.13
N ARG A 226 14.20 -5.55 -0.34
CA ARG A 226 14.25 -6.98 -0.74
C ARG A 226 13.54 -7.23 -2.07
N PRO A 227 13.92 -6.52 -3.14
CA PRO A 227 13.21 -6.63 -4.42
C PRO A 227 13.34 -7.99 -5.09
N GLU A 228 14.47 -8.71 -4.91
CA GLU A 228 14.69 -10.06 -5.43
C GLU A 228 13.73 -11.07 -4.79
N GLU A 229 13.69 -11.07 -3.45
CA GLU A 229 12.85 -11.97 -2.67
C GLU A 229 11.37 -11.67 -2.91
N THR A 230 11.02 -10.39 -3.01
CA THR A 230 9.67 -9.93 -3.34
C THR A 230 9.23 -10.42 -4.71
N ALA A 231 10.03 -10.19 -5.75
CA ALA A 231 9.72 -10.65 -7.10
C ALA A 231 9.58 -12.17 -7.16
N ALA A 232 10.48 -12.91 -6.49
CA ALA A 232 10.41 -14.37 -6.42
C ALA A 232 9.14 -14.86 -5.73
N ALA A 233 8.70 -14.20 -4.66
CA ALA A 233 7.45 -14.51 -3.96
C ALA A 233 6.24 -14.26 -4.85
N LEU A 234 6.16 -13.11 -5.52
CA LEU A 234 5.07 -12.77 -6.45
C LEU A 234 4.98 -13.76 -7.61
N LEU A 235 6.10 -14.11 -8.24
CA LEU A 235 6.12 -15.09 -9.33
C LEU A 235 5.61 -16.47 -8.91
N ARG A 236 5.98 -16.94 -7.72
CA ARG A 236 5.45 -18.22 -7.17
C ARG A 236 3.94 -18.12 -6.95
N HIS A 237 3.49 -17.04 -6.33
CA HIS A 237 2.09 -16.81 -6.03
C HIS A 237 1.22 -16.79 -7.29
N TRP A 238 1.61 -16.02 -8.28
CA TRP A 238 0.90 -15.92 -9.57
C TRP A 238 0.89 -17.23 -10.36
N SER A 239 1.97 -18.00 -10.27
CA SER A 239 2.04 -19.31 -10.92
C SER A 239 1.13 -20.35 -10.26
N ALA A 240 0.86 -20.23 -8.97
CA ALA A 240 -0.06 -21.10 -8.24
C ALA A 240 -1.54 -20.74 -8.45
N ALA A 241 -1.83 -19.47 -8.83
CA ALA A 241 -3.16 -18.97 -9.13
C ALA A 241 -3.59 -19.16 -10.61
N ALA A 242 -2.70 -19.71 -11.46
CA ALA A 242 -2.90 -19.87 -12.91
C ALA A 242 -3.79 -21.06 -13.29
#